data_0de822b2d32122b2988914536849bc00
#
_entry.id   0de822b2d32122b2988914536849bc00
#
_cell.length_a   1.000
_cell.length_b   1.000
_cell.length_c   1.000
_cell.angle_alpha   90.00
_cell.angle_beta   90.00
_cell.angle_gamma   90.00
#
_symmetry.space_group_name_H-M   'P 1'
#
loop_
_entity.id
_entity.type
_entity.pdbx_description
1 polymer ?
#
loop_
_entity_poly.entity_id
_entity_poly.type
_entity_poly.pdbx_seq_one_letter_code
_entity_poly.pdbx_strand_id
1 'polypeptide(L)'
;MKKLVLMFAAALLAVSASAQTVSESKSSDNFYLGVNGGVITATHPSTMGAANHCWLRDITPNAGLRLGRWFTPVFGLALEGNAYFKNLHHGNLQGTLVNSMNTSLLATVNLSNWAGGYKGEPRCFELIPVMGLGWGHTFGSPTKDWKADVLTSKFGVDFAFNFGANKEWQFYVEPSINWALNGNGYQGVAYNVNKSGFQLNVGFNYKFRNSNGTHNFALAQLRDQAEVDALNAQINDLRGELAKKPKEVVKEVVKTQEVQVGNLVFVTFAQGKQNLTDEAKEALNTIAEGKHVQVVGTASPEGSKAFNKRLSQGRADVVADYLRARGVIVDEATGKGVQGVTSNRLAIVYIK
;
A
#
# COMPACT_ATOMS: atom_id res chain seq x y z
N MET A 1 0.46 -10.83 30.21
CA MET A 1 0.94 -10.22 28.97
C MET A 1 1.39 -11.23 27.93
N LYS A 2 2.32 -12.17 28.23
CA LYS A 2 2.80 -13.17 27.25
C LYS A 2 1.67 -14.02 26.60
N LYS A 3 0.66 -14.42 27.38
CA LYS A 3 -0.49 -15.22 26.85
C LYS A 3 -1.40 -14.42 25.91
N LEU A 4 -1.55 -13.11 26.10
CA LEU A 4 -2.35 -12.25 25.22
C LEU A 4 -1.63 -12.02 23.88
N VAL A 5 -0.30 -11.79 23.91
CA VAL A 5 0.53 -11.67 22.70
C VAL A 5 0.55 -12.98 21.91
N LEU A 6 0.59 -14.11 22.61
CA LEU A 6 0.52 -15.44 21.94
C LEU A 6 -0.86 -15.68 21.30
N MET A 7 -1.94 -15.28 21.94
CA MET A 7 -3.28 -15.35 21.34
C MET A 7 -3.42 -14.46 20.12
N PHE A 8 -2.85 -13.25 20.14
CA PHE A 8 -2.80 -12.35 18.99
C PHE A 8 -1.96 -12.95 17.84
N ALA A 9 -0.79 -13.50 18.16
CA ALA A 9 0.07 -14.16 17.17
C ALA A 9 -0.60 -15.43 16.60
N ALA A 10 -1.27 -16.22 17.42
CA ALA A 10 -2.01 -17.40 16.99
C ALA A 10 -3.24 -17.03 16.13
N ALA A 11 -3.94 -15.95 16.46
CA ALA A 11 -5.04 -15.44 15.63
C ALA A 11 -4.54 -14.95 14.26
N LEU A 12 -3.39 -14.29 14.20
CA LEU A 12 -2.76 -13.88 12.94
C LEU A 12 -2.33 -15.08 12.07
N LEU A 13 -1.90 -16.18 12.68
CA LEU A 13 -1.49 -17.40 11.96
C LEU A 13 -2.68 -18.27 11.53
N ALA A 14 -3.78 -18.30 12.28
CA ALA A 14 -4.98 -19.07 11.95
C ALA A 14 -5.75 -18.51 10.74
N VAL A 15 -5.51 -17.27 10.34
CA VAL A 15 -6.17 -16.58 9.21
C VAL A 15 -5.66 -17.05 7.85
N SER A 16 -4.50 -17.69 7.79
CA SER A 16 -3.97 -18.24 6.55
C SER A 16 -4.71 -19.49 6.03
N ALA A 17 -5.59 -20.10 6.84
CA ALA A 17 -6.20 -21.39 6.49
C ALA A 17 -7.52 -21.32 5.69
N SER A 18 -8.14 -20.14 5.56
CA SER A 18 -9.37 -19.95 4.75
C SER A 18 -9.31 -18.76 3.81
N ALA A 19 -8.11 -18.36 3.40
CA ALA A 19 -7.91 -17.23 2.49
C ALA A 19 -8.44 -17.60 1.10
N GLN A 20 -9.68 -17.25 0.80
CA GLN A 20 -10.06 -17.01 -0.59
C GLN A 20 -9.03 -16.05 -1.19
N THR A 21 -8.44 -16.44 -2.31
CA THR A 21 -7.41 -15.64 -2.95
C THR A 21 -8.05 -14.32 -3.43
N VAL A 22 -7.79 -13.25 -2.71
CA VAL A 22 -8.14 -11.90 -3.18
C VAL A 22 -7.05 -11.39 -4.12
N SER A 23 -7.43 -10.57 -5.09
CA SER A 23 -6.46 -9.90 -5.95
C SER A 23 -5.56 -8.98 -5.13
N GLU A 24 -4.31 -8.84 -5.55
CA GLU A 24 -3.35 -7.98 -4.86
C GLU A 24 -3.88 -6.54 -4.73
N SER A 25 -3.77 -6.00 -3.52
CA SER A 25 -4.12 -4.63 -3.20
C SER A 25 -2.86 -3.78 -3.06
N LYS A 26 -2.88 -2.56 -3.59
CA LYS A 26 -1.77 -1.61 -3.40
C LYS A 26 -1.76 -1.09 -1.95
N SER A 27 -0.64 -0.50 -1.55
CA SER A 27 -0.49 0.08 -0.20
C SER A 27 -1.48 1.21 0.10
N SER A 28 -2.02 1.87 -0.93
CA SER A 28 -3.03 2.93 -0.84
C SER A 28 -4.48 2.44 -0.84
N ASP A 29 -4.71 1.14 -1.02
CA ASP A 29 -6.05 0.58 -1.15
C ASP A 29 -6.68 0.24 0.21
N ASN A 30 -8.02 0.11 0.20
CA ASN A 30 -8.86 -0.34 1.31
C ASN A 30 -8.83 0.58 2.55
N PHE A 31 -8.56 1.87 2.35
CA PHE A 31 -8.73 2.87 3.38
C PHE A 31 -10.18 3.30 3.51
N TYR A 32 -10.56 3.68 4.72
CA TYR A 32 -11.84 4.31 4.99
C TYR A 32 -11.68 5.44 6.01
N LEU A 33 -12.56 6.43 5.92
CA LEU A 33 -12.69 7.51 6.89
C LEU A 33 -14.11 7.47 7.44
N GLY A 34 -14.23 7.55 8.75
CA GLY A 34 -15.50 7.54 9.44
C GLY A 34 -15.65 8.69 10.42
N VAL A 35 -16.91 9.04 10.64
CA VAL A 35 -17.33 9.93 11.72
C VAL A 35 -18.23 9.14 12.65
N ASN A 36 -18.12 9.39 13.94
CA ASN A 36 -18.99 8.77 14.93
C ASN A 36 -19.45 9.78 15.98
N GLY A 37 -20.52 9.42 16.64
CA GLY A 37 -21.01 10.13 17.82
C GLY A 37 -21.79 9.18 18.71
N GLY A 38 -21.85 9.51 19.97
CA GLY A 38 -22.50 8.63 20.92
C GLY A 38 -22.43 9.14 22.34
N VAL A 39 -22.50 8.20 23.25
CA VAL A 39 -22.53 8.48 24.68
C VAL A 39 -21.68 7.48 25.45
N ILE A 40 -21.07 7.92 26.53
CA ILE A 40 -20.37 7.07 27.49
C ILE A 40 -20.92 7.28 28.89
N THR A 41 -21.02 6.24 29.68
CA THR A 41 -21.36 6.28 31.10
C THR A 41 -20.41 5.37 31.87
N ALA A 42 -20.11 5.71 33.13
CA ALA A 42 -19.30 4.86 34.00
C ALA A 42 -20.00 3.54 34.28
N THR A 43 -19.25 2.43 34.29
CA THR A 43 -19.81 1.09 34.59
C THR A 43 -20.05 0.86 36.09
N HIS A 44 -19.38 1.64 36.93
CA HIS A 44 -19.49 1.48 38.39
C HIS A 44 -19.69 2.81 39.13
N PRO A 45 -20.58 2.86 40.10
CA PRO A 45 -20.90 4.08 40.89
C PRO A 45 -19.71 4.73 41.60
N SER A 46 -18.76 3.92 42.08
CA SER A 46 -17.59 4.41 42.83
C SER A 46 -16.64 5.28 42.02
N THR A 47 -16.71 5.23 40.67
CA THR A 47 -15.91 6.09 39.79
C THR A 47 -16.36 7.55 39.80
N MET A 48 -17.59 7.84 40.23
CA MET A 48 -18.18 9.17 40.22
C MET A 48 -18.30 9.81 41.61
N GLY A 49 -17.92 9.12 42.67
CA GLY A 49 -17.92 9.68 44.04
C GLY A 49 -19.32 10.01 44.61
N ALA A 50 -20.38 9.52 44.00
CA ALA A 50 -21.74 9.90 44.34
C ALA A 50 -22.57 8.72 44.87
N ALA A 51 -23.21 8.91 46.02
CA ALA A 51 -24.17 7.96 46.59
C ALA A 51 -25.44 7.75 45.75
N ASN A 52 -25.65 8.57 44.72
CA ASN A 52 -26.84 8.57 43.84
C ASN A 52 -26.47 8.48 42.37
N HIS A 53 -25.72 7.46 42.01
CA HIS A 53 -25.42 7.20 40.61
C HIS A 53 -26.69 6.83 39.83
N CYS A 54 -27.04 7.65 38.85
CA CYS A 54 -28.13 7.37 37.93
C CYS A 54 -27.53 7.17 36.52
N TRP A 55 -27.56 5.94 36.02
CA TRP A 55 -26.97 5.54 34.77
C TRP A 55 -27.36 6.44 33.57
N LEU A 56 -28.62 6.84 33.48
CA LEU A 56 -29.14 7.74 32.44
C LEU A 56 -28.77 9.22 32.65
N ARG A 57 -28.55 9.64 33.90
CA ARG A 57 -28.21 11.03 34.21
C ARG A 57 -26.72 11.33 33.99
N ASP A 58 -25.89 10.32 34.16
CA ASP A 58 -24.42 10.49 34.13
C ASP A 58 -23.83 10.22 32.74
N ILE A 59 -24.67 10.34 31.72
CA ILE A 59 -24.28 10.19 30.31
C ILE A 59 -23.41 11.37 29.87
N THR A 60 -22.29 11.06 29.28
CA THR A 60 -21.37 12.03 28.65
C THR A 60 -21.42 11.84 27.13
N PRO A 61 -21.84 12.84 26.35
CA PRO A 61 -21.83 12.75 24.90
C PRO A 61 -20.41 12.79 24.35
N ASN A 62 -20.21 12.12 23.23
CA ASN A 62 -18.94 12.12 22.52
C ASN A 62 -19.14 12.24 21.01
N ALA A 63 -18.08 12.70 20.32
CA ALA A 63 -17.98 12.65 18.87
C ALA A 63 -16.53 12.34 18.48
N GLY A 64 -16.35 11.66 17.36
CA GLY A 64 -15.03 11.22 16.97
C GLY A 64 -14.88 11.00 15.46
N LEU A 65 -13.63 10.76 15.11
CA LEU A 65 -13.20 10.40 13.77
C LEU A 65 -12.48 9.05 13.81
N ARG A 66 -12.65 8.24 12.78
CA ARG A 66 -11.97 6.97 12.60
C ARG A 66 -11.36 6.90 11.22
N LEU A 67 -10.04 6.74 11.12
CA LEU A 67 -9.32 6.47 9.89
C LEU A 67 -8.81 5.04 9.96
N GLY A 68 -9.24 4.18 9.06
CA GLY A 68 -8.83 2.78 9.08
C GLY A 68 -8.44 2.26 7.72
N ARG A 69 -7.80 1.07 7.75
CA ARG A 69 -7.42 0.31 6.57
C ARG A 69 -7.67 -1.17 6.79
N TRP A 70 -8.27 -1.81 5.83
CA TRP A 70 -8.36 -3.26 5.76
C TRP A 70 -7.15 -3.82 5.01
N PHE A 71 -6.41 -4.73 5.63
CA PHE A 71 -5.27 -5.42 5.01
C PHE A 71 -5.72 -6.70 4.30
N THR A 72 -6.74 -7.33 4.85
CA THR A 72 -7.45 -8.47 4.27
C THR A 72 -8.95 -8.26 4.44
N PRO A 73 -9.81 -9.03 3.78
CA PRO A 73 -11.25 -8.97 4.03
C PRO A 73 -11.67 -9.27 5.48
N VAL A 74 -10.75 -9.81 6.29
CA VAL A 74 -10.97 -10.20 7.69
C VAL A 74 -10.29 -9.26 8.67
N PHE A 75 -9.07 -8.77 8.37
CA PHE A 75 -8.27 -7.97 9.28
C PHE A 75 -8.06 -6.53 8.83
N GLY A 76 -8.21 -5.61 9.76
CA GLY A 76 -7.91 -4.21 9.57
C GLY A 76 -7.29 -3.57 10.82
N LEU A 77 -6.79 -2.37 10.65
CA LEU A 77 -6.37 -1.45 11.71
C LEU A 77 -7.05 -0.10 11.51
N ALA A 78 -7.35 0.58 12.60
CA ALA A 78 -7.89 1.93 12.58
C ALA A 78 -7.28 2.79 13.66
N LEU A 79 -7.09 4.07 13.35
CA LEU A 79 -6.83 5.12 14.31
C LEU A 79 -8.15 5.82 14.60
N GLU A 80 -8.55 5.89 15.86
CA GLU A 80 -9.79 6.54 16.29
C GLU A 80 -9.50 7.62 17.32
N GLY A 81 -10.03 8.81 17.09
CA GLY A 81 -9.99 9.91 18.04
C GLY A 81 -11.41 10.29 18.46
N ASN A 82 -11.69 10.31 19.77
CA ASN A 82 -12.97 10.72 20.35
C ASN A 82 -12.75 11.90 21.28
N ALA A 83 -13.60 12.93 21.15
CA ALA A 83 -13.76 14.02 22.09
C ALA A 83 -15.00 13.78 22.94
N TYR A 84 -14.85 13.88 24.26
CA TYR A 84 -15.92 13.75 25.23
C TYR A 84 -16.32 15.12 25.73
N PHE A 85 -17.60 15.44 25.59
CA PHE A 85 -18.12 16.76 25.90
C PHE A 85 -18.57 16.86 27.36
N LYS A 86 -18.90 18.06 27.75
CA LYS A 86 -19.40 18.34 29.10
C LYS A 86 -20.71 17.58 29.39
N ASN A 87 -20.79 16.91 30.53
CA ASN A 87 -22.06 16.39 31.04
C ASN A 87 -22.95 17.55 31.49
N LEU A 88 -24.18 17.55 31.03
CA LEU A 88 -25.15 18.63 31.32
C LEU A 88 -25.56 18.73 32.79
N HIS A 89 -25.48 17.63 33.53
CA HIS A 89 -25.88 17.55 34.93
C HIS A 89 -24.75 17.77 35.93
N HIS A 90 -23.57 17.30 35.62
CA HIS A 90 -22.37 17.54 36.42
C HIS A 90 -21.58 18.66 35.75
N GLY A 91 -21.71 19.85 36.27
CA GLY A 91 -21.00 21.01 35.71
C GLY A 91 -19.54 20.72 35.51
N ASN A 92 -19.00 21.17 34.38
CA ASN A 92 -17.57 21.10 34.15
C ASN A 92 -16.91 22.07 35.16
N LEU A 93 -16.01 21.55 35.99
CA LEU A 93 -15.24 22.32 36.95
C LEU A 93 -14.33 23.39 36.32
N GLN A 94 -14.18 23.39 35.01
CA GLN A 94 -13.16 24.19 34.32
C GLN A 94 -13.61 24.95 33.06
N GLY A 95 -14.90 25.01 32.76
CA GLY A 95 -15.43 25.89 31.70
C GLY A 95 -15.11 25.50 30.24
N THR A 96 -14.43 24.38 29.97
CA THR A 96 -14.15 23.91 28.62
C THR A 96 -15.30 23.12 28.01
N LEU A 97 -15.55 23.27 26.71
CA LEU A 97 -16.58 22.51 26.00
C LEU A 97 -16.23 21.01 25.92
N VAL A 98 -14.97 20.70 25.62
CA VAL A 98 -14.42 19.35 25.60
C VAL A 98 -13.79 19.06 26.96
N ASN A 99 -14.27 18.01 27.61
CA ASN A 99 -13.80 17.59 28.92
C ASN A 99 -12.55 16.68 28.83
N SER A 100 -12.56 15.77 27.87
CA SER A 100 -11.43 14.86 27.63
C SER A 100 -11.42 14.41 26.18
N MET A 101 -10.27 13.88 25.76
CA MET A 101 -10.11 13.23 24.47
C MET A 101 -9.46 11.87 24.64
N ASN A 102 -9.71 10.97 23.72
CA ASN A 102 -9.04 9.67 23.65
C ASN A 102 -8.66 9.35 22.22
N THR A 103 -7.42 8.98 22.01
CA THR A 103 -6.92 8.52 20.70
C THR A 103 -6.47 7.08 20.85
N SER A 104 -7.00 6.19 20.01
CA SER A 104 -6.79 4.75 20.11
C SER A 104 -6.38 4.15 18.79
N LEU A 105 -5.41 3.24 18.81
CA LEU A 105 -5.12 2.34 17.72
C LEU A 105 -5.94 1.06 17.93
N LEU A 106 -6.80 0.76 16.96
CA LEU A 106 -7.76 -0.34 17.01
C LEU A 106 -7.37 -1.43 16.01
N ALA A 107 -7.36 -2.67 16.45
CA ALA A 107 -7.41 -3.84 15.57
C ALA A 107 -8.89 -4.18 15.34
N THR A 108 -9.24 -4.46 14.09
CA THR A 108 -10.60 -4.82 13.67
C THR A 108 -10.60 -6.19 13.01
N VAL A 109 -11.61 -7.00 13.32
CA VAL A 109 -11.75 -8.36 12.78
C VAL A 109 -13.16 -8.53 12.23
N ASN A 110 -13.31 -8.76 10.93
CA ASN A 110 -14.62 -9.04 10.35
C ASN A 110 -14.98 -10.51 10.55
N LEU A 111 -15.74 -10.81 11.61
CA LEU A 111 -16.17 -12.18 11.95
C LEU A 111 -17.09 -12.77 10.88
N SER A 112 -17.90 -11.96 10.21
CA SER A 112 -18.78 -12.40 9.15
C SER A 112 -18.00 -12.94 7.95
N ASN A 113 -16.86 -12.30 7.62
CA ASN A 113 -15.96 -12.79 6.59
C ASN A 113 -15.06 -13.91 7.08
N TRP A 114 -14.68 -13.90 8.35
CA TRP A 114 -13.87 -14.97 8.92
C TRP A 114 -14.62 -16.32 8.95
N ALA A 115 -15.87 -16.32 9.44
CA ALA A 115 -16.69 -17.54 9.53
C ALA A 115 -17.31 -17.98 8.19
N GLY A 116 -17.77 -17.00 7.38
CA GLY A 116 -18.53 -17.27 6.16
C GLY A 116 -17.76 -17.09 4.85
N GLY A 117 -16.45 -16.86 4.89
CA GLY A 117 -15.62 -16.51 3.72
C GLY A 117 -16.01 -15.14 3.13
N TYR A 118 -15.11 -14.50 2.40
CA TYR A 118 -15.40 -13.27 1.65
C TYR A 118 -16.00 -13.60 0.28
N LYS A 119 -17.10 -12.96 -0.11
CA LYS A 119 -17.87 -13.29 -1.34
C LYS A 119 -17.53 -12.40 -2.55
N GLY A 120 -16.43 -11.61 -2.47
CA GLY A 120 -16.06 -10.65 -3.51
C GLY A 120 -16.67 -9.26 -3.31
N GLU A 121 -17.65 -9.15 -2.44
CA GLU A 121 -18.26 -7.89 -2.00
C GLU A 121 -18.62 -7.95 -0.52
N PRO A 122 -18.71 -6.82 0.19
CA PRO A 122 -19.19 -6.77 1.56
C PRO A 122 -20.63 -7.24 1.69
N ARG A 123 -20.93 -7.95 2.78
CA ARG A 123 -22.30 -8.30 3.12
C ARG A 123 -23.09 -7.05 3.50
N CYS A 124 -24.42 -7.09 3.36
CA CYS A 124 -25.27 -6.01 3.86
C CYS A 124 -25.10 -5.80 5.36
N PHE A 125 -24.94 -6.88 6.12
CA PHE A 125 -24.65 -6.86 7.56
C PHE A 125 -23.36 -7.62 7.87
N GLU A 126 -22.51 -7.01 8.68
CA GLU A 126 -21.24 -7.57 9.14
C GLU A 126 -21.06 -7.32 10.65
N LEU A 127 -20.48 -8.31 11.33
CA LEU A 127 -20.11 -8.24 12.73
C LEU A 127 -18.60 -8.06 12.84
N ILE A 128 -18.17 -6.93 13.41
CA ILE A 128 -16.77 -6.54 13.42
C ILE A 128 -16.34 -6.18 14.86
N PRO A 129 -15.83 -7.13 15.65
CA PRO A 129 -15.11 -6.81 16.88
C PRO A 129 -13.97 -5.82 16.64
N VAL A 130 -13.88 -4.86 17.56
CA VAL A 130 -12.81 -3.85 17.60
C VAL A 130 -12.15 -3.90 18.96
N MET A 131 -10.83 -3.88 18.99
CA MET A 131 -10.07 -3.83 20.23
C MET A 131 -8.80 -3.02 20.04
N GLY A 132 -8.38 -2.31 21.08
CA GLY A 132 -7.17 -1.52 20.98
C GLY A 132 -6.70 -0.88 22.26
N LEU A 133 -5.58 -0.21 22.11
CA LEU A 133 -4.95 0.61 23.12
C LEU A 133 -4.95 2.06 22.69
N GLY A 134 -5.07 2.96 23.65
CA GLY A 134 -5.15 4.37 23.38
C GLY A 134 -4.51 5.22 24.48
N TRP A 135 -4.49 6.49 24.20
CA TRP A 135 -4.11 7.55 25.11
C TRP A 135 -5.30 8.47 25.32
N GLY A 136 -5.68 8.62 26.57
CA GLY A 136 -6.71 9.54 27.03
C GLY A 136 -6.11 10.74 27.73
N HIS A 137 -6.61 11.94 27.42
CA HIS A 137 -6.22 13.18 28.06
C HIS A 137 -7.45 13.90 28.60
N THR A 138 -7.39 14.32 29.87
CA THR A 138 -8.45 15.12 30.51
C THR A 138 -7.99 16.57 30.61
N PHE A 139 -8.78 17.47 30.01
CA PHE A 139 -8.50 18.89 30.05
C PHE A 139 -8.87 19.48 31.40
N GLY A 140 -8.05 20.41 31.89
CA GLY A 140 -8.34 21.18 33.07
C GLY A 140 -8.33 20.38 34.37
N SER A 141 -7.22 19.78 34.69
CA SER A 141 -7.01 19.06 35.93
C SER A 141 -7.24 19.93 37.18
N PRO A 142 -8.09 19.49 38.13
CA PRO A 142 -8.45 20.31 39.29
C PRO A 142 -7.34 20.43 40.35
N THR A 143 -6.30 19.60 40.30
CA THR A 143 -5.16 19.61 41.23
C THR A 143 -3.84 19.32 40.52
N LYS A 144 -2.70 19.79 41.10
CA LYS A 144 -1.35 19.53 40.58
C LYS A 144 -1.00 18.04 40.52
N ASP A 145 -1.58 17.22 41.36
CA ASP A 145 -1.30 15.78 41.49
C ASP A 145 -2.22 14.92 40.61
N TRP A 146 -3.14 15.52 39.88
CA TRP A 146 -4.05 14.82 38.99
C TRP A 146 -3.32 14.42 37.71
N LYS A 147 -3.26 13.13 37.43
CA LYS A 147 -2.74 12.64 36.16
C LYS A 147 -3.77 12.89 35.06
N ALA A 148 -3.50 13.89 34.20
CA ALA A 148 -4.35 14.23 33.07
C ALA A 148 -4.31 13.16 31.96
N ASP A 149 -3.17 12.45 31.88
CA ASP A 149 -2.89 11.45 30.86
C ASP A 149 -3.07 10.05 31.38
N VAL A 150 -3.81 9.23 30.65
CA VAL A 150 -4.07 7.84 31.00
C VAL A 150 -3.89 6.93 29.76
N LEU A 151 -3.33 5.76 30.01
CA LEU A 151 -3.36 4.67 29.04
C LEU A 151 -4.76 4.07 29.04
N THR A 152 -5.37 3.93 27.89
CA THR A 152 -6.72 3.39 27.73
C THR A 152 -6.72 2.10 26.94
N SER A 153 -7.75 1.29 27.12
CA SER A 153 -8.05 0.15 26.27
C SER A 153 -9.52 0.14 25.93
N LYS A 154 -9.84 -0.20 24.70
CA LYS A 154 -11.19 -0.32 24.18
C LYS A 154 -11.45 -1.75 23.71
N PHE A 155 -12.61 -2.28 24.00
CA PHE A 155 -13.17 -3.45 23.37
C PHE A 155 -14.62 -3.17 23.01
N GLY A 156 -14.98 -3.38 21.75
CA GLY A 156 -16.30 -3.15 21.22
C GLY A 156 -16.64 -4.08 20.07
N VAL A 157 -17.85 -3.96 19.58
CA VAL A 157 -18.33 -4.69 18.41
C VAL A 157 -19.10 -3.75 17.51
N ASP A 158 -18.65 -3.56 16.28
CA ASP A 158 -19.42 -2.86 15.25
C ASP A 158 -20.47 -3.81 14.67
N PHE A 159 -21.72 -3.47 14.82
CA PHE A 159 -22.84 -4.01 14.06
C PHE A 159 -22.95 -3.15 12.80
N ALA A 160 -22.32 -3.60 11.73
CA ALA A 160 -22.06 -2.80 10.54
C ALA A 160 -23.01 -3.15 9.39
N PHE A 161 -23.59 -2.12 8.79
CA PHE A 161 -24.52 -2.21 7.66
C PHE A 161 -23.90 -1.51 6.45
N ASN A 162 -23.55 -2.29 5.43
CA ASN A 162 -22.97 -1.79 4.20
C ASN A 162 -24.06 -1.47 3.17
N PHE A 163 -23.99 -0.28 2.57
CA PHE A 163 -24.95 0.22 1.58
C PHE A 163 -24.26 1.06 0.50
N GLY A 164 -25.04 1.55 -0.46
CA GLY A 164 -24.52 2.17 -1.68
C GLY A 164 -24.41 1.16 -2.81
N ALA A 165 -24.27 1.66 -4.05
CA ALA A 165 -24.22 0.81 -5.24
C ALA A 165 -23.01 -0.12 -5.24
N ASN A 166 -21.89 0.35 -4.68
CA ASN A 166 -20.64 -0.40 -4.58
C ASN A 166 -20.29 -0.77 -3.13
N LYS A 167 -21.26 -0.70 -2.21
CA LYS A 167 -21.04 -0.90 -0.76
C LYS A 167 -19.94 0.01 -0.19
N GLU A 168 -19.84 1.22 -0.74
CA GLU A 168 -18.85 2.23 -0.36
C GLU A 168 -19.15 2.88 0.99
N TRP A 169 -20.43 2.86 1.41
CA TRP A 169 -20.87 3.39 2.67
C TRP A 169 -21.13 2.29 3.69
N GLN A 170 -20.81 2.56 4.93
CA GLN A 170 -21.09 1.67 6.05
C GLN A 170 -21.61 2.49 7.24
N PHE A 171 -22.81 2.18 7.67
CA PHE A 171 -23.35 2.61 8.96
C PHE A 171 -23.01 1.57 10.01
N TYR A 172 -22.67 1.96 11.23
CA TYR A 172 -22.46 1.01 12.32
C TYR A 172 -23.01 1.51 13.65
N VAL A 173 -23.35 0.56 14.50
CA VAL A 173 -23.66 0.76 15.92
C VAL A 173 -22.62 -0.02 16.72
N GLU A 174 -21.93 0.67 17.62
CA GLU A 174 -20.82 0.11 18.39
C GLU A 174 -21.08 0.22 19.90
N PRO A 175 -21.62 -0.79 20.56
CA PRO A 175 -21.45 -0.96 22.00
C PRO A 175 -19.99 -1.30 22.31
N SER A 176 -19.40 -0.63 23.28
CA SER A 176 -18.01 -0.86 23.68
C SER A 176 -17.79 -0.58 25.18
N ILE A 177 -16.74 -1.19 25.72
CA ILE A 177 -16.23 -0.91 27.05
C ILE A 177 -14.85 -0.30 26.91
N ASN A 178 -14.66 0.82 27.57
CA ASN A 178 -13.39 1.54 27.61
C ASN A 178 -12.83 1.49 29.03
N TRP A 179 -11.58 1.11 29.18
CA TRP A 179 -10.87 1.07 30.45
C TRP A 179 -9.80 2.16 30.51
N ALA A 180 -9.70 2.85 31.63
CA ALA A 180 -8.48 3.53 32.01
C ALA A 180 -7.56 2.50 32.70
N LEU A 181 -6.42 2.19 32.11
CA LEU A 181 -5.52 1.13 32.57
C LEU A 181 -4.55 1.61 33.65
N ASN A 182 -4.29 2.90 33.73
CA ASN A 182 -3.45 3.55 34.72
C ASN A 182 -4.09 4.91 35.12
N GLY A 183 -3.42 5.69 35.94
CA GLY A 183 -3.91 7.01 36.36
C GLY A 183 -3.99 7.14 37.88
N ASN A 184 -4.82 8.05 38.37
CA ASN A 184 -4.98 8.31 39.79
C ASN A 184 -5.56 7.09 40.52
N GLY A 185 -4.93 6.69 41.62
CA GLY A 185 -5.34 5.54 42.43
C GLY A 185 -4.91 4.18 41.86
N TYR A 186 -4.00 4.15 40.86
CA TYR A 186 -3.40 2.92 40.35
C TYR A 186 -1.97 2.75 40.86
N GLN A 187 -1.62 1.49 41.15
CA GLN A 187 -0.23 1.08 41.42
C GLN A 187 0.47 0.46 40.19
N GLY A 188 -0.07 0.68 39.01
CA GLY A 188 0.44 0.12 37.77
C GLY A 188 -0.60 0.09 36.65
N VAL A 189 -0.39 -0.75 35.66
CA VAL A 189 -1.30 -0.96 34.51
C VAL A 189 -2.16 -2.19 34.80
N ALA A 190 -3.49 -2.00 34.93
CA ALA A 190 -4.42 -3.09 35.23
C ALA A 190 -5.82 -2.82 34.63
N TYR A 191 -6.50 -3.91 34.26
CA TYR A 191 -7.93 -3.85 33.93
C TYR A 191 -8.74 -3.86 35.24
N ASN A 192 -9.45 -2.77 35.48
CA ASN A 192 -10.32 -2.61 36.64
C ASN A 192 -11.70 -2.16 36.16
N VAL A 193 -12.72 -2.96 36.43
CA VAL A 193 -14.10 -2.65 36.04
C VAL A 193 -14.60 -1.35 36.67
N ASN A 194 -14.14 -1.00 37.87
CA ASN A 194 -14.47 0.26 38.54
C ASN A 194 -13.86 1.50 37.85
N LYS A 195 -12.96 1.29 36.88
CA LYS A 195 -12.29 2.31 36.07
C LYS A 195 -12.61 2.15 34.59
N SER A 196 -13.82 1.67 34.31
CA SER A 196 -14.29 1.49 32.95
C SER A 196 -15.57 2.28 32.70
N GLY A 197 -15.85 2.52 31.43
CA GLY A 197 -17.07 3.14 30.95
C GLY A 197 -17.68 2.32 29.82
N PHE A 198 -18.99 2.15 29.87
CA PHE A 198 -19.77 1.63 28.76
C PHE A 198 -20.05 2.77 27.77
N GLN A 199 -19.70 2.56 26.53
CA GLN A 199 -19.87 3.52 25.43
C GLN A 199 -20.76 2.90 24.36
N LEU A 200 -21.71 3.69 23.85
CA LEU A 200 -22.52 3.35 22.69
C LEU A 200 -22.33 4.43 21.64
N ASN A 201 -21.72 4.07 20.53
CA ASN A 201 -21.51 4.96 19.39
C ASN A 201 -22.36 4.52 18.20
N VAL A 202 -22.72 5.47 17.38
CA VAL A 202 -23.20 5.27 16.01
C VAL A 202 -22.27 6.03 15.08
N GLY A 203 -22.02 5.47 13.90
CA GLY A 203 -21.10 6.11 12.97
C GLY A 203 -21.34 5.72 11.53
N PHE A 204 -20.70 6.51 10.67
CA PHE A 204 -20.67 6.29 9.22
C PHE A 204 -19.24 6.25 8.76
N ASN A 205 -18.88 5.22 8.00
CA ASN A 205 -17.62 5.08 7.31
C ASN A 205 -17.82 5.23 5.80
N TYR A 206 -16.93 5.95 5.16
CA TYR A 206 -16.80 5.98 3.70
C TYR A 206 -15.51 5.25 3.30
N LYS A 207 -15.65 4.23 2.49
CA LYS A 207 -14.54 3.45 1.94
C LYS A 207 -14.04 4.13 0.68
N PHE A 208 -12.76 4.50 0.64
CA PHE A 208 -12.18 5.15 -0.53
C PHE A 208 -12.09 4.19 -1.72
N ARG A 209 -12.05 4.78 -2.90
CA ARG A 209 -11.89 4.01 -4.13
C ARG A 209 -10.48 3.44 -4.23
N ASN A 210 -10.39 2.16 -4.49
CA ASN A 210 -9.15 1.40 -4.65
C ASN A 210 -8.58 1.56 -6.06
N SER A 211 -7.33 1.16 -6.23
CA SER A 211 -6.64 1.15 -7.53
C SER A 211 -7.28 0.22 -8.57
N ASN A 212 -8.02 -0.79 -8.12
CA ASN A 212 -8.80 -1.69 -8.98
C ASN A 212 -10.15 -1.11 -9.44
N GLY A 213 -10.45 0.14 -9.06
CA GLY A 213 -11.70 0.84 -9.41
C GLY A 213 -12.89 0.55 -8.51
N THR A 214 -12.79 -0.37 -7.55
CA THR A 214 -13.82 -0.69 -6.56
C THR A 214 -13.57 0.01 -5.23
N HIS A 215 -14.48 -0.16 -4.25
CA HIS A 215 -14.32 0.31 -2.88
C HIS A 215 -13.99 -0.83 -1.90
N ASN A 216 -13.79 -2.04 -2.41
CA ASN A 216 -13.64 -3.25 -1.63
C ASN A 216 -12.62 -4.19 -2.26
N PHE A 217 -12.28 -5.28 -1.58
CA PHE A 217 -11.45 -6.32 -2.16
C PHE A 217 -12.15 -6.99 -3.34
N ALA A 218 -11.39 -7.32 -4.38
CA ALA A 218 -11.86 -8.16 -5.47
C ALA A 218 -11.32 -9.58 -5.28
N LEU A 219 -12.10 -10.59 -5.64
CA LEU A 219 -11.60 -11.96 -5.69
C LEU A 219 -10.64 -12.09 -6.88
N ALA A 220 -9.55 -12.80 -6.68
CA ALA A 220 -8.70 -13.21 -7.78
C ALA A 220 -9.49 -14.15 -8.67
N GLN A 221 -9.63 -13.81 -9.93
CA GLN A 221 -10.18 -14.75 -10.92
C GLN A 221 -9.13 -15.84 -11.12
N LEU A 222 -9.39 -17.01 -10.58
CA LEU A 222 -8.67 -18.21 -10.99
C LEU A 222 -9.01 -18.39 -12.47
N ARG A 223 -8.01 -18.21 -13.35
CA ARG A 223 -8.19 -18.60 -14.75
C ARG A 223 -8.51 -20.09 -14.77
N ASP A 224 -9.53 -20.45 -15.54
CA ASP A 224 -9.86 -21.84 -15.76
C ASP A 224 -8.60 -22.57 -16.28
N GLN A 225 -8.26 -23.71 -15.69
CA GLN A 225 -7.08 -24.48 -16.11
C GLN A 225 -7.15 -24.79 -17.61
N ALA A 226 -8.35 -25.02 -18.13
CA ALA A 226 -8.59 -25.23 -19.55
C ALA A 226 -8.22 -24.00 -20.40
N GLU A 227 -8.48 -22.76 -19.91
CA GLU A 227 -8.07 -21.52 -20.59
C GLU A 227 -6.54 -21.36 -20.54
N VAL A 228 -5.92 -21.66 -19.42
CA VAL A 228 -4.44 -21.62 -19.26
C VAL A 228 -3.78 -22.65 -20.20
N ASP A 229 -4.32 -23.83 -20.29
CA ASP A 229 -3.80 -24.90 -21.16
C ASP A 229 -4.00 -24.54 -22.65
N ALA A 230 -5.14 -23.94 -23.00
CA ALA A 230 -5.40 -23.44 -24.36
C ALA A 230 -4.46 -22.30 -24.75
N LEU A 231 -4.19 -21.34 -23.84
CA LEU A 231 -3.22 -20.28 -24.06
C LEU A 231 -1.79 -20.80 -24.17
N ASN A 232 -1.41 -21.78 -23.34
CA ASN A 232 -0.10 -22.43 -23.42
C ASN A 232 0.06 -23.22 -24.74
N ALA A 233 -1.00 -23.89 -25.21
CA ALA A 233 -1.01 -24.53 -26.52
C ALA A 233 -0.81 -23.52 -27.66
N GLN A 234 -1.52 -22.38 -27.62
CA GLN A 234 -1.34 -21.30 -28.60
C GLN A 234 0.08 -20.70 -28.55
N ILE A 235 0.64 -20.49 -27.35
CA ILE A 235 2.01 -20.01 -27.20
C ILE A 235 3.01 -21.00 -27.81
N ASN A 236 2.83 -22.29 -27.58
CA ASN A 236 3.69 -23.32 -28.13
C ASN A 236 3.54 -23.46 -29.64
N ASP A 237 2.35 -23.29 -30.17
CA ASP A 237 2.06 -23.28 -31.62
C ASP A 237 2.72 -22.06 -32.29
N LEU A 238 2.55 -20.87 -31.72
CA LEU A 238 3.19 -19.64 -32.17
C LEU A 238 4.72 -19.72 -32.10
N ARG A 239 5.28 -20.32 -31.05
CA ARG A 239 6.71 -20.60 -30.94
C ARG A 239 7.18 -21.60 -32.00
N GLY A 240 6.36 -22.62 -32.27
CA GLY A 240 6.60 -23.58 -33.35
C GLY A 240 6.58 -22.92 -34.72
N GLU A 241 5.65 -22.01 -34.97
CA GLU A 241 5.57 -21.21 -36.20
C GLU A 241 6.74 -20.22 -36.31
N LEU A 242 7.12 -19.53 -35.23
CA LEU A 242 8.29 -18.65 -35.19
C LEU A 242 9.60 -19.44 -35.44
N ALA A 243 9.69 -20.64 -34.93
CA ALA A 243 10.84 -21.52 -35.18
C ALA A 243 10.91 -22.05 -36.63
N LYS A 244 9.75 -22.16 -37.29
CA LYS A 244 9.68 -22.52 -38.73
C LYS A 244 9.95 -21.33 -39.66
N LYS A 245 9.39 -20.17 -39.38
CA LYS A 245 9.54 -18.92 -40.17
C LYS A 245 11.00 -18.40 -40.24
N PRO A 246 11.81 -18.37 -39.16
CA PRO A 246 13.17 -17.84 -39.25
C PRO A 246 14.08 -18.59 -40.24
N LYS A 247 13.86 -19.89 -40.49
CA LYS A 247 14.71 -20.66 -41.44
C LYS A 247 14.49 -20.28 -42.89
N GLU A 248 13.27 -19.90 -43.27
CA GLU A 248 12.98 -19.45 -44.62
C GLU A 248 13.34 -17.98 -44.86
N VAL A 249 13.01 -17.10 -43.89
CA VAL A 249 13.35 -15.67 -43.95
C VAL A 249 14.87 -15.47 -43.87
N VAL A 250 15.57 -16.26 -43.04
CA VAL A 250 17.04 -16.21 -42.97
C VAL A 250 17.68 -16.73 -44.26
N LYS A 251 17.10 -17.70 -44.97
CA LYS A 251 17.61 -18.14 -46.27
C LYS A 251 17.37 -17.12 -47.40
N GLU A 252 16.29 -16.39 -47.41
CA GLU A 252 16.03 -15.35 -48.40
C GLU A 252 16.81 -14.07 -48.14
N VAL A 253 16.90 -13.64 -46.84
CA VAL A 253 17.68 -12.45 -46.44
C VAL A 253 19.20 -12.71 -46.59
N VAL A 254 19.65 -13.93 -46.29
CA VAL A 254 21.09 -14.32 -46.50
C VAL A 254 21.45 -14.37 -47.98
N LYS A 255 20.51 -14.56 -48.91
CA LYS A 255 20.77 -14.42 -50.34
C LYS A 255 20.85 -12.98 -50.84
N THR A 256 20.34 -11.98 -50.05
CA THR A 256 20.28 -10.58 -50.50
C THR A 256 21.23 -9.63 -49.76
N GLN A 257 21.75 -10.01 -48.60
CA GLN A 257 22.79 -9.26 -47.87
C GLN A 257 23.69 -10.22 -47.10
N GLU A 258 24.87 -10.50 -47.59
CA GLU A 258 25.98 -10.95 -46.75
C GLU A 258 26.37 -9.81 -45.79
N VAL A 259 25.64 -9.66 -44.67
CA VAL A 259 26.13 -8.86 -43.56
C VAL A 259 27.17 -9.72 -42.86
N GLN A 260 28.42 -9.49 -43.21
CA GLN A 260 29.56 -10.07 -42.50
C GLN A 260 29.47 -9.61 -41.04
N VAL A 261 29.21 -10.53 -40.12
CA VAL A 261 29.15 -10.30 -38.68
C VAL A 261 30.50 -9.83 -38.12
N GLY A 262 31.54 -9.81 -38.94
CA GLY A 262 32.90 -9.27 -38.65
C GLY A 262 33.00 -7.74 -38.68
N ASN A 263 31.97 -7.01 -39.07
CA ASN A 263 32.04 -5.56 -39.28
C ASN A 263 31.24 -4.75 -38.26
N LEU A 264 31.01 -5.28 -37.02
CA LEU A 264 30.33 -4.59 -35.96
C LEU A 264 31.21 -4.45 -34.72
N VAL A 265 31.30 -3.22 -34.19
CA VAL A 265 31.96 -2.97 -32.92
C VAL A 265 30.92 -2.43 -31.91
N PHE A 266 30.86 -3.06 -30.76
CA PHE A 266 29.94 -2.67 -29.70
C PHE A 266 30.70 -1.92 -28.60
N VAL A 267 30.22 -0.74 -28.23
CA VAL A 267 30.77 0.10 -27.17
C VAL A 267 29.75 0.22 -26.07
N THR A 268 30.06 -0.25 -24.88
CA THR A 268 29.18 -0.18 -23.70
C THR A 268 29.44 1.07 -22.89
N PHE A 269 28.37 1.58 -22.20
CA PHE A 269 28.46 2.76 -21.37
C PHE A 269 27.86 2.47 -19.96
N ALA A 270 28.42 3.13 -18.97
CA ALA A 270 27.84 3.14 -17.62
C ALA A 270 26.49 3.87 -17.62
N GLN A 271 25.67 3.62 -16.61
CA GLN A 271 24.35 4.23 -16.47
C GLN A 271 24.44 5.76 -16.44
N GLY A 272 23.66 6.42 -17.28
CA GLY A 272 23.64 7.88 -17.39
C GLY A 272 24.94 8.52 -17.92
N LYS A 273 25.93 7.73 -18.34
CA LYS A 273 27.21 8.22 -18.83
C LYS A 273 27.33 8.08 -20.34
N GLN A 274 28.19 8.93 -20.91
CA GLN A 274 28.57 8.92 -22.34
C GLN A 274 30.09 8.93 -22.54
N ASN A 275 30.89 8.72 -21.47
CA ASN A 275 32.35 8.71 -21.55
C ASN A 275 32.82 7.33 -22.02
N LEU A 276 33.81 7.29 -22.93
CA LEU A 276 34.44 6.06 -23.34
C LEU A 276 35.35 5.53 -22.22
N THR A 277 35.25 4.25 -21.96
CA THR A 277 36.22 3.52 -21.13
C THR A 277 37.44 3.13 -21.94
N ASP A 278 38.52 2.67 -21.29
CA ASP A 278 39.73 2.27 -22.00
C ASP A 278 39.51 0.99 -22.83
N GLU A 279 38.69 0.06 -22.33
CA GLU A 279 38.26 -1.12 -23.07
C GLU A 279 37.44 -0.74 -24.33
N ALA A 280 36.58 0.30 -24.20
CA ALA A 280 35.84 0.80 -25.36
C ALA A 280 36.75 1.42 -26.41
N LYS A 281 37.79 2.14 -26.00
CA LYS A 281 38.80 2.68 -26.92
C LYS A 281 39.60 1.57 -27.59
N GLU A 282 40.02 0.53 -26.85
CA GLU A 282 40.68 -0.64 -27.41
C GLU A 282 39.81 -1.33 -28.47
N ALA A 283 38.53 -1.56 -28.20
CA ALA A 283 37.62 -2.11 -29.20
C ALA A 283 37.51 -1.22 -30.46
N LEU A 284 37.41 0.10 -30.29
CA LEU A 284 37.39 1.05 -31.42
C LEU A 284 38.73 1.13 -32.17
N ASN A 285 39.86 0.83 -31.52
CA ASN A 285 41.17 0.81 -32.11
C ASN A 285 41.36 -0.33 -33.13
N THR A 286 40.49 -1.33 -33.13
CA THR A 286 40.50 -2.40 -34.14
C THR A 286 40.06 -1.92 -35.54
N ILE A 287 39.38 -0.74 -35.60
CA ILE A 287 38.91 -0.16 -36.86
C ILE A 287 40.08 0.55 -37.55
N ALA A 288 40.41 0.13 -38.78
CA ALA A 288 41.49 0.72 -39.54
C ALA A 288 41.16 2.13 -40.02
N GLU A 289 42.18 2.98 -40.13
CA GLU A 289 42.09 4.33 -40.70
C GLU A 289 41.56 4.28 -42.14
N GLY A 290 40.80 5.29 -42.54
CA GLY A 290 40.19 5.39 -43.87
C GLY A 290 38.93 4.51 -44.08
N LYS A 291 38.51 3.70 -43.11
CA LYS A 291 37.25 2.95 -43.16
C LYS A 291 36.05 3.86 -42.98
N HIS A 292 34.98 3.57 -43.72
CA HIS A 292 33.69 4.22 -43.56
C HIS A 292 32.89 3.52 -42.49
N VAL A 293 32.29 4.29 -41.55
CA VAL A 293 31.52 3.74 -40.47
C VAL A 293 30.23 4.53 -40.25
N GLN A 294 29.21 3.84 -39.74
CA GLN A 294 27.99 4.43 -39.22
C GLN A 294 27.86 4.13 -37.71
N VAL A 295 27.58 5.12 -36.88
CA VAL A 295 27.47 4.98 -35.42
C VAL A 295 26.05 5.16 -34.96
N VAL A 296 25.52 4.19 -34.23
CA VAL A 296 24.15 4.23 -33.66
C VAL A 296 24.24 4.10 -32.17
N GLY A 297 23.89 5.18 -31.45
CA GLY A 297 23.79 5.19 -29.99
C GLY A 297 22.40 4.81 -29.49
N THR A 298 22.36 4.08 -28.37
CA THR A 298 21.11 3.67 -27.69
C THR A 298 21.13 4.04 -26.22
N ALA A 299 19.94 4.04 -25.59
CA ALA A 299 19.74 4.26 -24.15
C ALA A 299 18.79 3.22 -23.58
N SER A 300 18.95 2.91 -22.29
CA SER A 300 18.04 2.07 -21.53
C SER A 300 16.70 2.78 -21.28
N PRO A 301 15.61 2.03 -21.00
CA PRO A 301 14.27 2.61 -20.79
C PRO A 301 14.14 3.45 -19.51
N GLU A 302 15.15 3.49 -18.66
CA GLU A 302 15.17 4.27 -17.43
C GLU A 302 15.26 5.78 -17.74
N GLY A 303 14.39 6.58 -17.14
CA GLY A 303 14.36 8.04 -17.33
C GLY A 303 13.39 8.54 -18.41
N SER A 304 13.36 9.86 -18.63
CA SER A 304 12.43 10.47 -19.58
C SER A 304 12.86 10.22 -21.04
N LYS A 305 11.88 10.16 -21.95
CA LYS A 305 12.11 9.98 -23.38
C LYS A 305 13.06 11.05 -23.98
N ALA A 306 12.90 12.31 -23.52
CA ALA A 306 13.74 13.44 -23.96
C ALA A 306 15.18 13.29 -23.45
N PHE A 307 15.38 12.85 -22.22
CA PHE A 307 16.69 12.56 -21.66
C PHE A 307 17.39 11.44 -22.41
N ASN A 308 16.68 10.30 -22.63
CA ASN A 308 17.24 9.14 -23.33
C ASN A 308 17.59 9.44 -24.80
N LYS A 309 16.83 10.31 -25.45
CA LYS A 309 17.17 10.76 -26.81
C LYS A 309 18.48 11.57 -26.82
N ARG A 310 18.68 12.49 -25.87
CA ARG A 310 19.93 13.25 -25.76
C ARG A 310 21.12 12.37 -25.36
N LEU A 311 20.90 11.45 -24.39
CA LEU A 311 21.96 10.53 -23.94
C LEU A 311 22.43 9.58 -25.05
N SER A 312 21.51 9.04 -25.83
CA SER A 312 21.84 8.18 -26.96
C SER A 312 22.58 8.94 -28.07
N GLN A 313 22.20 10.19 -28.35
CA GLN A 313 22.91 11.04 -29.29
C GLN A 313 24.32 11.35 -28.79
N GLY A 314 24.50 11.79 -27.52
CA GLY A 314 25.81 12.04 -26.96
C GLY A 314 26.74 10.84 -26.95
N ARG A 315 26.20 9.59 -26.81
CA ARG A 315 26.98 8.36 -26.96
C ARG A 315 27.43 8.13 -28.38
N ALA A 316 26.58 8.37 -29.38
CA ALA A 316 26.96 8.28 -30.78
C ALA A 316 28.01 9.32 -31.13
N ASP A 317 27.85 10.55 -30.65
CA ASP A 317 28.77 11.66 -30.94
C ASP A 317 30.18 11.41 -30.38
N VAL A 318 30.28 10.98 -29.10
CA VAL A 318 31.58 10.70 -28.47
C VAL A 318 32.33 9.56 -29.18
N VAL A 319 31.65 8.51 -29.63
CA VAL A 319 32.26 7.44 -30.44
C VAL A 319 32.67 7.97 -31.80
N ALA A 320 31.85 8.75 -32.47
CA ALA A 320 32.12 9.33 -33.75
C ALA A 320 33.35 10.28 -33.72
N ASP A 321 33.43 11.13 -32.71
CA ASP A 321 34.54 12.06 -32.52
C ASP A 321 35.84 11.33 -32.23
N TYR A 322 35.81 10.27 -31.43
CA TYR A 322 36.96 9.42 -31.19
C TYR A 322 37.48 8.75 -32.50
N LEU A 323 36.55 8.21 -33.30
CA LEU A 323 36.90 7.56 -34.58
C LEU A 323 37.44 8.57 -35.61
N ARG A 324 36.83 9.78 -35.71
CA ARG A 324 37.32 10.86 -36.58
C ARG A 324 38.72 11.30 -36.19
N ALA A 325 39.02 11.42 -34.90
CA ALA A 325 40.38 11.78 -34.44
C ALA A 325 41.45 10.73 -34.81
N ARG A 326 41.02 9.51 -35.15
CA ARG A 326 41.87 8.39 -35.62
C ARG A 326 41.90 8.21 -37.15
N GLY A 327 41.32 9.16 -37.89
CA GLY A 327 41.31 9.07 -39.36
C GLY A 327 40.25 8.12 -39.94
N VAL A 328 39.26 7.68 -39.15
CA VAL A 328 38.13 6.88 -39.62
C VAL A 328 37.04 7.82 -40.16
N ILE A 329 36.45 7.50 -41.29
CA ILE A 329 35.39 8.30 -41.93
C ILE A 329 34.03 7.93 -41.34
N VAL A 330 33.46 8.83 -40.57
CA VAL A 330 32.14 8.62 -39.97
C VAL A 330 31.06 9.24 -40.86
N ASP A 331 30.34 8.37 -41.59
CA ASP A 331 29.27 8.79 -42.49
C ASP A 331 28.04 9.35 -41.71
N GLU A 332 27.70 8.71 -40.63
CA GLU A 332 26.53 9.10 -39.81
C GLU A 332 26.76 8.75 -38.34
N ALA A 333 26.28 9.61 -37.44
CA ALA A 333 26.24 9.35 -36.01
C ALA A 333 24.84 9.71 -35.45
N THR A 334 24.05 8.72 -35.09
CA THR A 334 22.62 8.89 -34.75
C THR A 334 22.28 8.25 -33.41
N GLY A 335 21.65 9.02 -32.52
CA GLY A 335 21.06 8.51 -31.28
C GLY A 335 19.62 8.06 -31.50
N LYS A 336 19.31 6.78 -31.34
CA LYS A 336 17.94 6.24 -31.49
C LYS A 336 17.08 6.27 -30.23
N GLY A 337 17.61 6.77 -29.10
CA GLY A 337 16.90 6.76 -27.82
C GLY A 337 16.80 5.35 -27.26
N VAL A 338 15.65 5.04 -26.64
CA VAL A 338 15.36 3.71 -26.11
C VAL A 338 15.06 2.74 -27.24
N GLN A 339 15.75 1.60 -27.24
CA GLN A 339 15.52 0.50 -28.18
C GLN A 339 15.21 -0.77 -27.37
N GLY A 340 13.96 -1.24 -27.43
CA GLY A 340 13.49 -2.41 -26.68
C GLY A 340 13.20 -2.15 -25.19
N VAL A 341 12.90 -3.22 -24.46
CA VAL A 341 12.50 -3.20 -23.04
C VAL A 341 13.64 -3.56 -22.09
N THR A 342 14.80 -3.96 -22.61
CA THR A 342 15.98 -4.32 -21.84
C THR A 342 16.99 -3.19 -21.76
N SER A 343 17.98 -3.31 -20.86
CA SER A 343 19.06 -2.33 -20.69
C SER A 343 19.98 -2.29 -21.90
N ASN A 344 19.83 -1.28 -22.77
CA ASN A 344 20.63 -1.05 -23.97
C ASN A 344 21.48 0.20 -23.81
N ARG A 345 22.61 0.09 -23.08
CA ARG A 345 23.56 1.18 -22.82
C ARG A 345 24.79 1.08 -23.73
N LEU A 346 24.59 1.17 -25.05
CA LEU A 346 25.65 0.92 -25.99
C LEU A 346 25.59 1.86 -27.22
N ALA A 347 26.71 1.94 -27.92
CA ALA A 347 26.75 2.41 -29.28
C ALA A 347 27.24 1.26 -30.16
N ILE A 348 26.65 1.14 -31.34
CA ILE A 348 26.99 0.14 -32.34
C ILE A 348 27.69 0.86 -33.49
N VAL A 349 28.88 0.43 -33.85
CA VAL A 349 29.63 0.94 -35.01
C VAL A 349 29.53 -0.10 -36.13
N TYR A 350 28.92 0.29 -37.23
CA TYR A 350 28.78 -0.48 -38.45
C TYR A 350 29.94 -0.10 -39.36
N ILE A 351 30.82 -1.01 -39.66
CA ILE A 351 31.97 -0.81 -40.58
C ILE A 351 31.52 -1.23 -41.98
N LYS A 352 31.67 -0.32 -42.95
CA LYS A 352 31.32 -0.56 -44.36
C LYS A 352 32.50 -1.11 -45.15
#